data_1d03424877f3aadd967ab8b787131ac1
#
_entry.id   1d03424877f3aadd967ab8b787131ac1
#
_cell.length_a   1.000
_cell.length_b   1.000
_cell.length_c   1.000
_cell.angle_alpha   90.00
_cell.angle_beta   90.00
_cell.angle_gamma   90.00
#
_symmetry.space_group_name_H-M   'P 1'
#
loop_
_entity.id
_entity.type
_entity.pdbx_description
1 polymer ?
#
loop_
_entity_poly.entity_id
_entity_poly.type
_entity_poly.pdbx_seq_one_letter_code
_entity_poly.pdbx_strand_id
1 'polypeptide(L)'
;MMVLYLNVLVTTIFDLWSEAYNIWFLAQDSDSGFRYMLYYGYFLSRNLTPPLFQLYLCALTDTWHILKKRRWMQILIAAPYTMVCLLLCSNVFLHNVFYFDENLIYTRGPLFYGLHGCAFIYFVTGIVFLITYRKVFTADKFLTLICFYPWNLIAIMVQAIIPEYLVEMFLNTISLFLVSNIVQRPEELINPVIGIRSHIAFTSDMKKAFYLRKPMRVFLAGIVNYQSLLNILGNDSCNFLMKQVSDELKTVFSSRHNSADLYYLENGLFAAVSEVEDIEYFREAAQDFSDTIHGSFHMGKLELEMNSCLSVFRCPQDFEEYEKMMSFVNTF
;
A
#
# COMPACT_ATOMS: atom_id res chain seq x y z
N MET A 1 -0.58 2.91 5.30
CA MET A 1 -1.75 2.62 6.16
C MET A 1 -1.56 3.08 7.61
N MET A 2 -0.49 2.70 8.32
CA MET A 2 -0.25 3.12 9.72
C MET A 2 -0.40 4.64 9.93
N VAL A 3 0.16 5.45 9.04
CA VAL A 3 0.04 6.93 9.11
C VAL A 3 -1.41 7.40 8.98
N LEU A 4 -2.22 6.75 8.14
CA LEU A 4 -3.66 7.06 8.02
C LEU A 4 -4.43 6.73 9.29
N TYR A 5 -4.20 5.55 9.89
CA TYR A 5 -4.82 5.19 11.17
C TYR A 5 -4.40 6.15 12.29
N LEU A 6 -3.12 6.50 12.35
CA LEU A 6 -2.63 7.46 13.33
C LEU A 6 -3.30 8.84 13.15
N ASN A 7 -3.45 9.29 11.90
CA ASN A 7 -4.12 10.55 11.61
C ASN A 7 -5.60 10.54 12.01
N VAL A 8 -6.34 9.46 11.71
CA VAL A 8 -7.74 9.32 12.13
C VAL A 8 -7.85 9.27 13.65
N LEU A 9 -6.95 8.57 14.35
CA LEU A 9 -6.90 8.55 15.81
C LEU A 9 -6.67 9.96 16.38
N VAL A 10 -5.69 10.70 15.85
CA VAL A 10 -5.41 12.07 16.26
C VAL A 10 -6.63 12.98 16.02
N THR A 11 -7.28 12.85 14.87
CA THR A 11 -8.50 13.62 14.56
C THR A 11 -9.62 13.31 15.58
N THR A 12 -9.83 12.02 15.87
CA THR A 12 -10.85 11.59 16.85
C THR A 12 -10.53 12.12 18.24
N ILE A 13 -9.27 12.13 18.65
CA ILE A 13 -8.84 12.70 19.94
C ILE A 13 -9.16 14.20 20.01
N PHE A 14 -8.81 14.98 19.00
CA PHE A 14 -9.12 16.41 18.97
C PHE A 14 -10.62 16.66 18.97
N ASP A 15 -11.40 15.86 18.27
CA ASP A 15 -12.85 15.97 18.21
C ASP A 15 -13.49 15.69 19.58
N LEU A 16 -13.14 14.56 20.19
CA LEU A 16 -13.61 14.20 21.53
C LEU A 16 -13.21 15.23 22.59
N TRP A 17 -11.97 15.74 22.54
CA TRP A 17 -11.53 16.77 23.47
C TRP A 17 -12.26 18.10 23.25
N SER A 18 -12.56 18.47 21.99
CA SER A 18 -13.33 19.69 21.72
C SER A 18 -14.76 19.61 22.25
N GLU A 19 -15.41 18.45 22.11
CA GLU A 19 -16.75 18.22 22.64
C GLU A 19 -16.75 18.13 24.19
N ALA A 20 -15.81 17.38 24.76
CA ALA A 20 -15.67 17.30 26.23
C ALA A 20 -15.40 18.67 26.83
N TYR A 21 -14.56 19.48 26.20
CA TYR A 21 -14.28 20.84 26.65
C TYR A 21 -15.54 21.70 26.58
N ASN A 22 -16.32 21.62 25.49
CA ASN A 22 -17.57 22.36 25.37
C ASN A 22 -18.55 22.00 26.51
N ILE A 23 -18.70 20.73 26.87
CA ILE A 23 -19.62 20.27 27.92
C ILE A 23 -19.14 20.70 29.30
N TRP A 24 -17.84 20.59 29.60
CA TRP A 24 -17.31 20.83 30.94
C TRP A 24 -17.09 22.31 31.26
N PHE A 25 -16.74 23.14 30.29
CA PHE A 25 -16.31 24.51 30.47
C PHE A 25 -17.32 25.57 29.98
N LEU A 26 -18.46 25.15 29.39
CA LEU A 26 -19.58 26.08 29.14
C LEU A 26 -20.08 26.79 30.39
N ALA A 27 -19.83 26.21 31.57
CA ALA A 27 -20.25 26.77 32.88
C ALA A 27 -19.16 27.65 33.55
N GLN A 28 -17.96 27.70 33.06
CA GLN A 28 -16.85 28.50 33.58
C GLN A 28 -16.29 29.36 32.47
N ASP A 29 -16.15 30.66 32.74
CA ASP A 29 -15.58 31.72 31.88
C ASP A 29 -14.10 31.45 31.57
N SER A 30 -13.80 30.32 30.93
CA SER A 30 -12.46 29.76 30.76
C SER A 30 -11.94 29.96 29.35
N ASP A 31 -10.66 30.20 29.29
CA ASP A 31 -9.74 30.48 28.18
C ASP A 31 -10.23 30.08 26.76
N SER A 32 -10.72 31.07 26.03
CA SER A 32 -11.15 30.93 24.64
C SER A 32 -10.01 30.42 23.71
N GLY A 33 -8.75 30.70 24.04
CA GLY A 33 -7.59 30.32 23.26
C GLY A 33 -7.39 28.82 23.15
N PHE A 34 -7.56 28.07 24.25
CA PHE A 34 -7.43 26.61 24.24
C PHE A 34 -8.51 25.94 23.37
N ARG A 35 -9.74 26.46 23.42
CA ARG A 35 -10.84 25.98 22.58
C ARG A 35 -10.52 26.15 21.08
N TYR A 36 -10.06 27.34 20.67
CA TYR A 36 -9.62 27.56 19.29
C TYR A 36 -8.51 26.58 18.90
N MET A 37 -7.53 26.33 19.77
CA MET A 37 -6.45 25.38 19.50
C MET A 37 -6.97 23.97 19.22
N LEU A 38 -7.95 23.47 19.97
CA LEU A 38 -8.57 22.15 19.76
C LEU A 38 -9.26 22.08 18.39
N TYR A 39 -10.05 23.08 18.04
CA TYR A 39 -10.74 23.10 16.75
C TYR A 39 -9.77 23.25 15.55
N TYR A 40 -8.70 24.05 15.69
CA TYR A 40 -7.64 24.09 14.68
C TYR A 40 -6.96 22.74 14.50
N GLY A 41 -6.63 22.06 15.60
CA GLY A 41 -6.07 20.72 15.58
C GLY A 41 -7.00 19.72 14.87
N TYR A 42 -8.29 19.77 15.20
CA TYR A 42 -9.32 18.96 14.55
C TYR A 42 -9.38 19.22 13.03
N PHE A 43 -9.56 20.47 12.60
CA PHE A 43 -9.68 20.78 11.18
C PHE A 43 -8.40 20.47 10.39
N LEU A 44 -7.22 20.72 10.95
CA LEU A 44 -5.95 20.37 10.30
C LEU A 44 -5.81 18.86 10.11
N SER A 45 -6.03 18.08 11.18
CA SER A 45 -5.89 16.63 11.11
C SER A 45 -6.98 15.97 10.25
N ARG A 46 -8.23 16.41 10.34
CA ARG A 46 -9.35 15.93 9.52
C ARG A 46 -9.07 16.11 8.03
N ASN A 47 -8.65 17.31 7.62
CA ASN A 47 -8.39 17.61 6.22
C ASN A 47 -7.05 17.03 5.72
N LEU A 48 -6.21 16.46 6.59
CA LEU A 48 -5.00 15.74 6.21
C LEU A 48 -5.28 14.29 5.74
N THR A 49 -6.42 13.71 6.11
CA THR A 49 -6.80 12.33 5.71
C THR A 49 -6.87 12.16 4.18
N PRO A 50 -7.54 13.02 3.38
CA PRO A 50 -7.62 12.85 1.93
C PRO A 50 -6.26 12.88 1.21
N PRO A 51 -5.35 13.83 1.44
CA PRO A 51 -4.03 13.79 0.81
C PRO A 51 -3.18 12.58 1.23
N LEU A 52 -3.25 12.15 2.50
CA LEU A 52 -2.59 10.93 2.95
C LEU A 52 -3.13 9.69 2.24
N PHE A 53 -4.45 9.61 2.03
CA PHE A 53 -5.05 8.52 1.26
C PHE A 53 -4.61 8.55 -0.20
N GLN A 54 -4.51 9.73 -0.81
CA GLN A 54 -3.99 9.88 -2.17
C GLN A 54 -2.52 9.41 -2.28
N LEU A 55 -1.69 9.76 -1.31
CA LEU A 55 -0.31 9.27 -1.24
C LEU A 55 -0.24 7.75 -1.02
N TYR A 56 -1.17 7.20 -0.23
CA TYR A 56 -1.30 5.76 -0.06
C TYR A 56 -1.65 5.06 -1.38
N LEU A 57 -2.56 5.61 -2.19
CA LEU A 57 -2.87 5.08 -3.53
C LEU A 57 -1.63 5.10 -4.45
N CYS A 58 -0.83 6.17 -4.41
CA CYS A 58 0.42 6.25 -5.15
C CYS A 58 1.43 5.18 -4.71
N ALA A 59 1.52 4.92 -3.40
CA ALA A 59 2.37 3.85 -2.86
C ALA A 59 1.87 2.46 -3.27
N LEU A 60 0.57 2.23 -3.19
CA LEU A 60 -0.05 0.95 -3.53
C LEU A 60 0.13 0.57 -5.02
N THR A 61 0.14 1.58 -5.90
CA THR A 61 0.33 1.41 -7.34
C THR A 61 1.79 1.50 -7.79
N ASP A 62 2.74 1.71 -6.87
CA ASP A 62 4.17 1.96 -7.16
C ASP A 62 4.41 3.13 -8.14
N THR A 63 3.55 4.16 -8.08
CA THR A 63 3.65 5.33 -8.97
C THR A 63 4.50 6.48 -8.41
N TRP A 64 5.27 6.24 -7.34
CA TRP A 64 6.15 7.26 -6.74
C TRP A 64 7.13 7.88 -7.72
N HIS A 65 7.67 7.09 -8.64
CA HIS A 65 8.59 7.57 -9.67
C HIS A 65 7.90 8.53 -10.65
N ILE A 66 6.62 8.28 -10.98
CA ILE A 66 5.81 9.16 -11.83
C ILE A 66 5.47 10.44 -11.07
N LEU A 67 5.09 10.32 -9.79
CA LEU A 67 4.81 11.47 -8.92
C LEU A 67 6.04 12.39 -8.79
N LYS A 68 7.23 11.83 -8.56
CA LYS A 68 8.48 12.60 -8.48
C LYS A 68 8.83 13.31 -9.79
N LYS A 69 8.53 12.71 -10.94
CA LYS A 69 8.86 13.26 -12.26
C LYS A 69 7.85 14.32 -12.73
N ARG A 70 6.58 14.23 -12.33
CA ARG A 70 5.50 15.11 -12.79
C ARG A 70 5.10 16.13 -11.74
N ARG A 71 5.64 17.37 -11.83
CA ARG A 71 5.37 18.47 -10.88
C ARG A 71 3.87 18.80 -10.74
N TRP A 72 3.09 18.71 -11.81
CA TRP A 72 1.65 18.98 -11.73
C TRP A 72 0.90 18.01 -10.81
N MET A 73 1.30 16.75 -10.75
CA MET A 73 0.72 15.77 -9.80
C MET A 73 1.05 16.12 -8.35
N GLN A 74 2.27 16.57 -8.09
CA GLN A 74 2.68 17.05 -6.76
C GLN A 74 1.84 18.26 -6.33
N ILE A 75 1.63 19.21 -7.25
CA ILE A 75 0.78 20.38 -7.00
C ILE A 75 -0.67 19.94 -6.73
N LEU A 76 -1.21 19.00 -7.52
CA LEU A 76 -2.59 18.52 -7.36
C LEU A 76 -2.82 17.87 -6.00
N ILE A 77 -1.80 17.17 -5.46
CA ILE A 77 -1.88 16.56 -4.12
C ILE A 77 -1.64 17.59 -3.02
N ALA A 78 -0.71 18.53 -3.21
CA ALA A 78 -0.34 19.49 -2.16
C ALA A 78 -1.27 20.72 -2.09
N ALA A 79 -1.70 21.27 -3.24
CA ALA A 79 -2.39 22.55 -3.29
C ALA A 79 -3.73 22.59 -2.53
N PRO A 80 -4.62 21.57 -2.57
CA PRO A 80 -5.85 21.67 -1.81
C PRO A 80 -5.61 21.69 -0.30
N TYR A 81 -4.63 20.95 0.20
CA TYR A 81 -4.29 20.96 1.63
C TYR A 81 -3.58 22.25 2.05
N THR A 82 -2.70 22.80 1.21
CA THR A 82 -2.12 24.12 1.47
C THR A 82 -3.19 25.21 1.48
N MET A 83 -4.22 25.11 0.64
CA MET A 83 -5.38 26.02 0.69
C MET A 83 -6.16 25.89 2.00
N VAL A 84 -6.37 24.66 2.51
CA VAL A 84 -6.95 24.44 3.84
C VAL A 84 -6.12 25.15 4.92
N CYS A 85 -4.80 24.98 4.91
CA CYS A 85 -3.92 25.65 5.86
C CYS A 85 -4.04 27.19 5.78
N LEU A 86 -4.09 27.74 4.57
CA LEU A 86 -4.26 29.20 4.35
C LEU A 86 -5.62 29.68 4.86
N LEU A 87 -6.70 28.95 4.61
CA LEU A 87 -8.04 29.28 5.12
C LEU A 87 -8.05 29.27 6.65
N LEU A 88 -7.44 28.28 7.29
CA LEU A 88 -7.36 28.20 8.76
C LEU A 88 -6.45 29.30 9.33
N CYS A 89 -5.32 29.60 8.68
CA CYS A 89 -4.48 30.74 9.08
C CYS A 89 -5.23 32.08 8.97
N SER A 90 -6.01 32.28 7.88
CA SER A 90 -6.83 33.49 7.74
C SER A 90 -7.91 33.62 8.80
N ASN A 91 -8.41 32.48 9.29
CA ASN A 91 -9.44 32.45 10.32
C ASN A 91 -8.99 33.04 11.66
N VAL A 92 -7.68 33.00 11.96
CA VAL A 92 -7.12 33.62 13.19
C VAL A 92 -7.42 35.10 13.28
N PHE A 93 -7.48 35.80 12.12
CA PHE A 93 -7.68 37.24 12.04
C PHE A 93 -9.08 37.62 11.60
N LEU A 94 -9.69 36.83 10.70
CA LEU A 94 -10.93 37.20 10.01
C LEU A 94 -12.16 36.45 10.50
N HIS A 95 -11.99 35.40 11.32
CA HIS A 95 -13.08 34.55 11.80
C HIS A 95 -14.02 34.04 10.69
N ASN A 96 -13.45 33.78 9.50
CA ASN A 96 -14.20 33.50 8.27
C ASN A 96 -14.49 32.01 8.04
N VAL A 97 -13.83 31.10 8.74
CA VAL A 97 -14.08 29.65 8.66
C VAL A 97 -14.98 29.20 9.80
N PHE A 98 -14.62 29.53 11.03
CA PHE A 98 -15.44 29.29 12.21
C PHE A 98 -15.13 30.32 13.28
N TYR A 99 -16.08 30.55 14.19
CA TYR A 99 -15.93 31.42 15.35
C TYR A 99 -16.89 30.97 16.46
N PHE A 100 -16.67 31.47 17.66
CA PHE A 100 -17.57 31.32 18.78
C PHE A 100 -18.30 32.64 18.99
N ASP A 101 -19.64 32.59 19.09
CA ASP A 101 -20.45 33.78 19.37
C ASP A 101 -20.31 34.24 20.83
N GLU A 102 -21.03 35.30 21.21
CA GLU A 102 -21.03 35.85 22.58
C GLU A 102 -21.47 34.83 23.65
N ASN A 103 -22.24 33.82 23.25
CA ASN A 103 -22.68 32.71 24.12
C ASN A 103 -21.72 31.53 24.09
N LEU A 104 -20.52 31.67 23.49
CA LEU A 104 -19.55 30.62 23.31
C LEU A 104 -20.05 29.41 22.47
N ILE A 105 -21.06 29.63 21.63
CA ILE A 105 -21.59 28.61 20.72
C ILE A 105 -20.77 28.60 19.43
N TYR A 106 -20.37 27.41 18.99
CA TYR A 106 -19.67 27.21 17.72
C TYR A 106 -20.54 27.65 16.54
N THR A 107 -20.01 28.54 15.70
CA THR A 107 -20.70 29.06 14.53
C THR A 107 -19.82 28.91 13.30
N ARG A 108 -20.40 28.42 12.19
CA ARG A 108 -19.70 28.27 10.91
C ARG A 108 -19.58 29.61 10.20
N GLY A 109 -18.38 29.96 9.79
CA GLY A 109 -18.13 31.17 9.00
C GLY A 109 -18.44 30.97 7.48
N PRO A 110 -18.43 32.06 6.70
CA PRO A 110 -18.77 32.02 5.27
C PRO A 110 -17.85 31.16 4.41
N LEU A 111 -16.57 31.01 4.79
CA LEU A 111 -15.59 30.19 4.07
C LEU A 111 -15.49 28.75 4.58
N PHE A 112 -16.34 28.34 5.53
CA PHE A 112 -16.38 26.97 6.04
C PHE A 112 -16.52 25.92 4.94
N TYR A 113 -17.40 26.20 3.96
CA TYR A 113 -17.60 25.31 2.81
C TYR A 113 -16.38 25.22 1.87
N GLY A 114 -15.42 26.14 1.98
CA GLY A 114 -14.14 26.05 1.27
C GLY A 114 -13.32 24.83 1.67
N LEU A 115 -13.40 24.37 2.94
CA LEU A 115 -12.77 23.15 3.39
C LEU A 115 -13.36 21.92 2.69
N HIS A 116 -14.69 21.88 2.55
CA HIS A 116 -15.39 20.80 1.82
C HIS A 116 -15.06 20.82 0.32
N GLY A 117 -14.88 22.02 -0.28
CA GLY A 117 -14.43 22.18 -1.67
C GLY A 117 -13.04 21.56 -1.88
N CYS A 118 -12.09 21.79 -0.96
CA CYS A 118 -10.77 21.15 -1.00
C CYS A 118 -10.85 19.62 -0.88
N ALA A 119 -11.70 19.11 0.02
CA ALA A 119 -11.93 17.66 0.15
C ALA A 119 -12.56 17.07 -1.12
N PHE A 120 -13.47 17.79 -1.78
CA PHE A 120 -14.09 17.37 -3.04
C PHE A 120 -13.07 17.26 -4.18
N ILE A 121 -12.06 18.12 -4.24
CA ILE A 121 -10.96 17.99 -5.22
C ILE A 121 -10.23 16.65 -5.03
N TYR A 122 -9.92 16.26 -3.79
CA TYR A 122 -9.33 14.95 -3.53
C TYR A 122 -10.25 13.78 -3.88
N PHE A 123 -11.54 13.93 -3.66
CA PHE A 123 -12.53 12.95 -4.07
C PHE A 123 -12.48 12.71 -5.59
N VAL A 124 -12.56 13.78 -6.39
CA VAL A 124 -12.53 13.67 -7.85
C VAL A 124 -11.19 13.12 -8.34
N THR A 125 -10.08 13.68 -7.85
CA THR A 125 -8.73 13.26 -8.27
C THR A 125 -8.42 11.82 -7.89
N GLY A 126 -8.91 11.34 -6.74
CA GLY A 126 -8.75 9.97 -6.29
C GLY A 126 -9.55 8.97 -7.15
N ILE A 127 -10.80 9.29 -7.48
CA ILE A 127 -11.60 8.46 -8.40
C ILE A 127 -10.95 8.41 -9.79
N VAL A 128 -10.52 9.54 -10.35
CA VAL A 128 -9.83 9.59 -11.64
C VAL A 128 -8.55 8.75 -11.59
N PHE A 129 -7.79 8.83 -10.50
CA PHE A 129 -6.60 8.03 -10.30
C PHE A 129 -6.92 6.53 -10.29
N LEU A 130 -7.91 6.09 -9.52
CA LEU A 130 -8.32 4.68 -9.44
C LEU A 130 -8.81 4.14 -10.79
N ILE A 131 -9.59 4.91 -11.53
CA ILE A 131 -10.07 4.53 -12.87
C ILE A 131 -8.87 4.40 -13.83
N THR A 132 -7.94 5.35 -13.79
CA THR A 132 -6.73 5.35 -14.63
C THR A 132 -5.87 4.12 -14.38
N TYR A 133 -5.68 3.73 -13.12
CA TYR A 133 -4.86 2.59 -12.72
C TYR A 133 -5.67 1.31 -12.44
N ARG A 134 -6.93 1.22 -12.93
CA ARG A 134 -7.82 0.08 -12.65
C ARG A 134 -7.19 -1.28 -12.96
N LYS A 135 -6.39 -1.35 -14.04
CA LYS A 135 -5.75 -2.60 -14.49
C LYS A 135 -4.69 -3.15 -13.52
N VAL A 136 -4.18 -2.32 -12.61
CA VAL A 136 -3.20 -2.72 -11.57
C VAL A 136 -3.87 -3.53 -10.45
N PHE A 137 -5.17 -3.34 -10.24
CA PHE A 137 -5.91 -3.94 -9.15
C PHE A 137 -6.68 -5.19 -9.59
N THR A 138 -6.90 -6.11 -8.65
CA THR A 138 -7.94 -7.14 -8.75
C THR A 138 -9.31 -6.49 -8.55
N ALA A 139 -10.38 -7.18 -8.97
CA ALA A 139 -11.73 -6.59 -8.94
C ALA A 139 -12.18 -6.24 -7.50
N ASP A 140 -11.90 -7.10 -6.53
CA ASP A 140 -12.20 -6.92 -5.11
C ASP A 140 -11.44 -5.73 -4.50
N LYS A 141 -10.13 -5.60 -4.77
CA LYS A 141 -9.31 -4.45 -4.33
C LYS A 141 -9.79 -3.15 -4.94
N PHE A 142 -10.07 -3.16 -6.26
CA PHE A 142 -10.58 -1.98 -6.94
C PHE A 142 -11.94 -1.55 -6.38
N LEU A 143 -12.87 -2.50 -6.17
CA LEU A 143 -14.19 -2.21 -5.62
C LEU A 143 -14.08 -1.62 -4.21
N THR A 144 -13.24 -2.20 -3.35
CA THR A 144 -13.03 -1.70 -1.99
C THR A 144 -12.48 -0.27 -1.98
N LEU A 145 -11.49 0.01 -2.84
CA LEU A 145 -10.88 1.35 -2.93
C LEU A 145 -11.84 2.39 -3.50
N ILE A 146 -12.63 2.04 -4.53
CA ILE A 146 -13.56 2.99 -5.13
C ILE A 146 -14.76 3.26 -4.24
N CYS A 147 -15.22 2.27 -3.47
CA CYS A 147 -16.31 2.44 -2.50
C CYS A 147 -15.91 3.30 -1.29
N PHE A 148 -14.61 3.44 -1.01
CA PHE A 148 -14.12 4.33 0.04
C PHE A 148 -14.63 5.77 -0.14
N TYR A 149 -14.63 6.27 -1.36
CA TYR A 149 -14.99 7.66 -1.65
C TYR A 149 -16.49 7.96 -1.43
N PRO A 150 -17.45 7.26 -2.06
CA PRO A 150 -18.87 7.54 -1.84
C PRO A 150 -19.27 7.27 -0.37
N TRP A 151 -18.65 6.30 0.30
CA TRP A 151 -18.91 6.01 1.70
C TRP A 151 -18.55 7.18 2.61
N ASN A 152 -17.38 7.79 2.39
CA ASN A 152 -16.97 8.99 3.12
C ASN A 152 -17.81 10.22 2.74
N LEU A 153 -18.26 10.35 1.48
CA LEU A 153 -19.15 11.43 1.08
C LEU A 153 -20.49 11.33 1.81
N ILE A 154 -21.08 10.13 1.91
CA ILE A 154 -22.29 9.88 2.69
C ILE A 154 -22.08 10.27 4.15
N ALA A 155 -20.93 9.90 4.73
CA ALA A 155 -20.58 10.25 6.11
C ALA A 155 -20.57 11.76 6.34
N ILE A 156 -19.94 12.51 5.45
CA ILE A 156 -19.91 13.99 5.50
C ILE A 156 -21.33 14.57 5.38
N MET A 157 -22.16 14.04 4.47
CA MET A 157 -23.54 14.50 4.30
C MET A 157 -24.38 14.24 5.54
N VAL A 158 -24.27 13.05 6.13
CA VAL A 158 -24.99 12.70 7.37
C VAL A 158 -24.57 13.61 8.52
N GLN A 159 -23.27 13.84 8.71
CA GLN A 159 -22.78 14.70 9.77
C GLN A 159 -23.11 16.18 9.53
N ALA A 160 -23.29 16.61 8.28
CA ALA A 160 -23.77 17.95 7.98
C ALA A 160 -25.23 18.19 8.43
N ILE A 161 -26.07 17.13 8.40
CA ILE A 161 -27.48 17.14 8.80
C ILE A 161 -27.61 16.95 10.31
N ILE A 162 -26.81 16.03 10.89
CA ILE A 162 -26.87 15.65 12.31
C ILE A 162 -25.46 15.85 12.91
N PRO A 163 -25.09 17.09 13.24
CA PRO A 163 -23.73 17.41 13.69
C PRO A 163 -23.39 16.84 15.07
N GLU A 164 -24.38 16.42 15.85
CA GLU A 164 -24.20 15.86 17.20
C GLU A 164 -23.53 14.49 17.24
N TYR A 165 -23.49 13.77 16.09
CA TYR A 165 -22.91 12.43 16.01
C TYR A 165 -21.60 12.44 15.23
N LEU A 166 -20.57 11.74 15.72
CA LEU A 166 -19.26 11.55 15.07
C LEU A 166 -19.32 10.50 13.94
N VAL A 167 -20.31 10.60 13.05
CA VAL A 167 -20.57 9.62 12.00
C VAL A 167 -19.41 9.56 11.00
N GLU A 168 -18.82 10.70 10.66
CA GLU A 168 -17.71 10.79 9.70
C GLU A 168 -16.48 10.01 10.18
N MET A 169 -16.07 10.20 11.43
CA MET A 169 -14.90 9.51 11.97
C MET A 169 -15.12 8.00 12.08
N PHE A 170 -16.32 7.58 12.50
CA PHE A 170 -16.69 6.18 12.59
C PHE A 170 -16.68 5.49 11.21
N LEU A 171 -17.33 6.08 10.20
CA LEU A 171 -17.38 5.51 8.86
C LEU A 171 -15.99 5.54 8.17
N ASN A 172 -15.20 6.57 8.41
CA ASN A 172 -13.82 6.65 7.92
C ASN A 172 -12.95 5.53 8.51
N THR A 173 -13.07 5.27 9.82
CA THR A 173 -12.36 4.18 10.49
C THR A 173 -12.75 2.81 9.92
N ILE A 174 -14.06 2.55 9.74
CA ILE A 174 -14.54 1.31 9.12
C ILE A 174 -14.01 1.18 7.69
N SER A 175 -14.07 2.24 6.90
CA SER A 175 -13.59 2.25 5.52
C SER A 175 -12.09 1.92 5.44
N LEU A 176 -11.27 2.52 6.31
CA LEU A 176 -9.84 2.21 6.39
C LEU A 176 -9.58 0.78 6.87
N PHE A 177 -10.38 0.27 7.80
CA PHE A 177 -10.29 -1.12 8.25
C PHE A 177 -10.59 -2.09 7.10
N LEU A 178 -11.63 -1.85 6.31
CA LEU A 178 -11.94 -2.65 5.12
C LEU A 178 -10.82 -2.59 4.08
N VAL A 179 -10.29 -1.39 3.80
CA VAL A 179 -9.14 -1.22 2.89
C VAL A 179 -7.92 -1.99 3.40
N SER A 180 -7.62 -1.95 4.70
CA SER A 180 -6.50 -2.69 5.29
C SER A 180 -6.66 -4.20 5.13
N ASN A 181 -7.84 -4.74 5.42
CA ASN A 181 -8.09 -6.19 5.40
C ASN A 181 -8.21 -6.76 3.98
N ILE A 182 -8.76 -5.99 3.03
CA ILE A 182 -8.98 -6.51 1.67
C ILE A 182 -7.82 -6.17 0.74
N VAL A 183 -7.24 -4.98 0.88
CA VAL A 183 -6.21 -4.52 -0.08
C VAL A 183 -4.80 -4.96 0.32
N GLN A 184 -4.47 -4.90 1.61
CA GLN A 184 -3.09 -5.20 2.05
C GLN A 184 -2.81 -6.68 2.23
N ARG A 185 -3.73 -7.47 2.75
CA ARG A 185 -3.60 -8.93 3.02
C ARG A 185 -2.15 -9.41 3.09
N PRO A 186 -1.37 -8.97 4.08
CA PRO A 186 0.06 -9.30 4.16
C PRO A 186 0.30 -10.82 4.27
N GLU A 187 -0.65 -11.55 4.81
CA GLU A 187 -0.65 -13.02 4.96
C GLU A 187 -0.60 -13.76 3.60
N GLU A 188 -1.20 -13.18 2.55
CA GLU A 188 -1.17 -13.76 1.21
C GLU A 188 0.13 -13.42 0.45
N LEU A 189 0.87 -12.41 0.89
CA LEU A 189 2.08 -11.94 0.19
C LEU A 189 3.34 -12.73 0.56
N ILE A 190 3.35 -13.44 1.68
CA ILE A 190 4.48 -14.24 2.13
C ILE A 190 4.01 -15.68 2.24
N ASN A 191 4.76 -16.62 1.65
CA ASN A 191 4.51 -18.04 1.88
C ASN A 191 4.92 -18.39 3.32
N PRO A 192 3.98 -18.84 4.19
CA PRO A 192 4.25 -19.03 5.61
C PRO A 192 5.23 -20.17 5.90
N VAL A 193 5.35 -21.12 4.97
CA VAL A 193 6.22 -22.32 5.12
C VAL A 193 7.65 -22.00 4.68
N ILE A 194 7.78 -21.37 3.51
CA ILE A 194 9.09 -21.10 2.88
C ILE A 194 9.70 -19.79 3.38
N GLY A 195 8.88 -18.83 3.80
CA GLY A 195 9.34 -17.55 4.39
C GLY A 195 9.84 -16.52 3.37
N ILE A 196 9.50 -16.66 2.08
CA ILE A 196 9.71 -15.67 1.02
C ILE A 196 8.36 -15.28 0.40
N ARG A 197 8.37 -14.33 -0.54
CA ARG A 197 7.14 -13.82 -1.15
C ARG A 197 6.43 -14.92 -1.94
N SER A 198 5.11 -14.87 -1.93
CA SER A 198 4.24 -15.89 -2.53
C SER A 198 4.05 -15.68 -4.03
N HIS A 199 3.45 -16.66 -4.70
CA HIS A 199 2.96 -16.56 -6.08
C HIS A 199 1.99 -15.38 -6.28
N ILE A 200 1.13 -15.10 -5.29
CA ILE A 200 0.20 -13.97 -5.33
C ILE A 200 0.96 -12.64 -5.36
N ALA A 201 2.03 -12.53 -4.57
CA ALA A 201 2.89 -11.34 -4.57
C ALA A 201 3.59 -11.18 -5.93
N PHE A 202 4.18 -12.26 -6.48
CA PHE A 202 4.82 -12.25 -7.80
C PHE A 202 3.86 -11.78 -8.89
N THR A 203 2.68 -12.39 -8.98
CA THR A 203 1.63 -12.04 -9.95
C THR A 203 1.24 -10.56 -9.85
N SER A 204 1.06 -10.06 -8.64
CA SER A 204 0.71 -8.64 -8.40
C SER A 204 1.83 -7.70 -8.85
N ASP A 205 3.08 -8.00 -8.50
CA ASP A 205 4.21 -7.12 -8.79
C ASP A 205 4.58 -7.13 -10.27
N MET A 206 4.55 -8.30 -10.91
CA MET A 206 4.77 -8.41 -12.35
C MET A 206 3.67 -7.71 -13.16
N LYS A 207 2.41 -7.83 -12.73
CA LYS A 207 1.30 -7.10 -13.36
C LYS A 207 1.49 -5.59 -13.29
N LYS A 208 1.95 -5.07 -12.13
CA LYS A 208 2.30 -3.66 -11.97
C LYS A 208 3.44 -3.26 -12.90
N ALA A 209 4.53 -4.05 -12.93
CA ALA A 209 5.69 -3.79 -13.77
C ALA A 209 5.33 -3.69 -15.25
N PHE A 210 4.54 -4.62 -15.76
CA PHE A 210 4.03 -4.58 -17.15
C PHE A 210 3.18 -3.34 -17.42
N TYR A 211 2.21 -3.05 -16.54
CA TYR A 211 1.31 -1.92 -16.74
C TYR A 211 2.04 -0.57 -16.68
N LEU A 212 3.02 -0.44 -15.79
CA LEU A 212 3.84 0.77 -15.63
C LEU A 212 5.01 0.82 -16.63
N ARG A 213 5.21 -0.22 -17.44
CA ARG A 213 6.37 -0.41 -18.32
C ARG A 213 7.70 -0.23 -17.58
N LYS A 214 7.75 -0.73 -16.33
CA LYS A 214 8.93 -0.67 -15.50
C LYS A 214 9.88 -1.79 -15.93
N PRO A 215 11.12 -1.49 -16.33
CA PRO A 215 12.07 -2.53 -16.71
C PRO A 215 12.43 -3.36 -15.48
N MET A 216 12.26 -4.66 -15.58
CA MET A 216 12.62 -5.63 -14.55
C MET A 216 13.28 -6.84 -15.19
N ARG A 217 14.20 -7.44 -14.46
CA ARG A 217 14.82 -8.70 -14.83
C ARG A 217 14.32 -9.79 -13.91
N VAL A 218 13.91 -10.90 -14.48
CA VAL A 218 13.36 -12.05 -13.77
C VAL A 218 14.29 -13.23 -13.97
N PHE A 219 14.73 -13.80 -12.87
CA PHE A 219 15.42 -15.08 -12.82
C PHE A 219 14.43 -16.14 -12.32
N LEU A 220 14.28 -17.23 -13.07
CA LEU A 220 13.50 -18.40 -12.64
C LEU A 220 14.43 -19.55 -12.33
N ALA A 221 14.13 -20.25 -11.23
CA ALA A 221 14.81 -21.48 -10.84
C ALA A 221 13.76 -22.54 -10.51
N GLY A 222 13.68 -23.57 -11.32
CA GLY A 222 12.76 -24.70 -11.16
C GLY A 222 13.52 -25.96 -10.71
N ILE A 223 12.97 -26.69 -9.75
CA ILE A 223 13.45 -28.02 -9.34
C ILE A 223 12.72 -29.06 -10.18
N VAL A 224 13.40 -29.60 -11.20
CA VAL A 224 12.80 -30.48 -12.24
C VAL A 224 12.21 -31.76 -11.63
N ASN A 225 12.89 -32.35 -10.64
CA ASN A 225 12.44 -33.57 -9.98
C ASN A 225 11.62 -33.33 -8.72
N TYR A 226 11.00 -32.12 -8.55
CA TYR A 226 10.20 -31.75 -7.38
C TYR A 226 9.10 -32.78 -7.06
N GLN A 227 8.33 -33.22 -8.07
CA GLN A 227 7.24 -34.18 -7.86
C GLN A 227 7.75 -35.55 -7.38
N SER A 228 8.92 -35.98 -7.84
CA SER A 228 9.56 -37.22 -7.37
C SER A 228 10.03 -37.08 -5.92
N LEU A 229 10.63 -35.94 -5.59
CA LEU A 229 11.03 -35.61 -4.22
C LEU A 229 9.82 -35.57 -3.27
N LEU A 230 8.74 -34.94 -3.70
CA LEU A 230 7.49 -34.87 -2.93
C LEU A 230 6.90 -36.27 -2.63
N ASN A 231 6.90 -37.13 -3.65
CA ASN A 231 6.39 -38.51 -3.52
C ASN A 231 7.25 -39.37 -2.58
N ILE A 232 8.57 -39.16 -2.55
CA ILE A 232 9.50 -39.92 -1.72
C ILE A 232 9.54 -39.41 -0.27
N LEU A 233 9.59 -38.07 -0.11
CA LEU A 233 9.83 -37.42 1.19
C LEU A 233 8.55 -37.09 1.96
N GLY A 234 7.44 -36.96 1.24
CA GLY A 234 6.19 -36.38 1.77
C GLY A 234 6.23 -34.85 1.89
N ASN A 235 5.08 -34.24 2.18
CA ASN A 235 4.89 -32.81 2.16
C ASN A 235 5.82 -32.04 3.11
N ASP A 236 5.90 -32.47 4.38
CA ASP A 236 6.64 -31.73 5.41
C ASP A 236 8.14 -31.70 5.13
N SER A 237 8.68 -32.82 4.72
CA SER A 237 10.10 -32.97 4.41
C SER A 237 10.47 -32.22 3.10
N CYS A 238 9.59 -32.28 2.11
CA CYS A 238 9.78 -31.54 0.86
C CYS A 238 9.70 -30.03 1.10
N ASN A 239 8.78 -29.57 1.92
CA ASN A 239 8.69 -28.16 2.33
C ASN A 239 9.94 -27.69 3.08
N PHE A 240 10.49 -28.52 3.95
CA PHE A 240 11.76 -28.22 4.63
C PHE A 240 12.91 -28.09 3.62
N LEU A 241 12.98 -28.99 2.63
CA LEU A 241 13.96 -28.93 1.55
C LEU A 241 13.81 -27.65 0.71
N MET A 242 12.57 -27.30 0.32
CA MET A 242 12.31 -26.04 -0.42
C MET A 242 12.68 -24.81 0.40
N LYS A 243 12.52 -24.85 1.71
CA LYS A 243 13.01 -23.79 2.59
C LYS A 243 14.51 -23.65 2.57
N GLN A 244 15.26 -24.74 2.58
CA GLN A 244 16.72 -24.71 2.44
C GLN A 244 17.14 -24.13 1.09
N VAL A 245 16.49 -24.53 -0.03
CA VAL A 245 16.71 -23.92 -1.36
C VAL A 245 16.43 -22.41 -1.35
N SER A 246 15.37 -21.99 -0.66
CA SER A 246 15.07 -20.56 -0.49
C SER A 246 16.15 -19.82 0.28
N ASP A 247 16.72 -20.42 1.31
CA ASP A 247 17.77 -19.79 2.11
C ASP A 247 19.09 -19.70 1.32
N GLU A 248 19.39 -20.68 0.48
CA GLU A 248 20.51 -20.61 -0.47
C GLU A 248 20.31 -19.49 -1.50
N LEU A 249 19.10 -19.38 -2.09
CA LEU A 249 18.78 -18.27 -2.99
C LEU A 249 18.95 -16.90 -2.31
N LYS A 250 18.51 -16.76 -1.05
CA LYS A 250 18.74 -15.52 -0.29
C LYS A 250 20.23 -15.24 -0.17
N THR A 251 21.04 -16.23 0.11
CA THR A 251 22.50 -16.07 0.24
C THR A 251 23.11 -15.62 -1.07
N VAL A 252 22.78 -16.25 -2.18
CA VAL A 252 23.26 -15.88 -3.53
C VAL A 252 22.90 -14.45 -3.89
N PHE A 253 21.65 -14.02 -3.63
CA PHE A 253 21.19 -12.67 -3.99
C PHE A 253 21.50 -11.60 -2.94
N SER A 254 21.74 -11.95 -1.66
CA SER A 254 22.11 -10.98 -0.60
C SER A 254 23.59 -10.65 -0.55
N SER A 255 24.46 -11.57 -0.97
CA SER A 255 25.92 -11.37 -1.01
C SER A 255 26.36 -10.29 -2.02
N ARG A 256 25.46 -9.84 -2.87
CA ARG A 256 25.69 -8.86 -3.93
C ARG A 256 25.01 -7.54 -3.60
N HIS A 257 25.61 -6.44 -3.92
CA HIS A 257 25.14 -5.06 -3.59
C HIS A 257 23.73 -4.70 -4.11
N ASN A 258 23.10 -5.58 -4.89
CA ASN A 258 21.82 -5.37 -5.53
C ASN A 258 20.80 -6.36 -4.96
N SER A 259 19.80 -5.85 -4.24
CA SER A 259 18.72 -6.67 -3.69
C SER A 259 17.75 -7.13 -4.78
N ALA A 260 17.49 -8.44 -4.86
CA ALA A 260 16.39 -9.00 -5.62
C ALA A 260 15.26 -9.42 -4.68
N ASP A 261 14.02 -9.18 -5.09
CA ASP A 261 12.84 -9.73 -4.41
C ASP A 261 12.70 -11.21 -4.77
N LEU A 262 12.63 -12.08 -3.76
CA LEU A 262 12.52 -13.52 -3.93
C LEU A 262 11.10 -14.01 -3.76
N TYR A 263 10.67 -14.91 -4.65
CA TYR A 263 9.32 -15.45 -4.67
C TYR A 263 9.35 -16.97 -4.78
N TYR A 264 8.41 -17.62 -4.09
CA TYR A 264 8.10 -19.04 -4.28
C TYR A 264 6.79 -19.16 -5.06
N LEU A 265 6.87 -19.77 -6.25
CA LEU A 265 5.77 -19.88 -7.21
C LEU A 265 5.05 -21.24 -7.15
N GLU A 266 5.29 -21.99 -6.08
CA GLU A 266 4.81 -23.36 -5.87
C GLU A 266 5.54 -24.43 -6.70
N ASN A 267 5.30 -25.70 -6.40
CA ASN A 267 5.84 -26.87 -7.12
C ASN A 267 7.36 -26.85 -7.37
N GLY A 268 8.14 -26.30 -6.44
CA GLY A 268 9.59 -26.21 -6.56
C GLY A 268 10.08 -25.11 -7.51
N LEU A 269 9.20 -24.19 -7.93
CA LEU A 269 9.54 -23.06 -8.78
C LEU A 269 9.80 -21.80 -7.92
N PHE A 270 10.94 -21.17 -8.14
CA PHE A 270 11.36 -19.94 -7.49
C PHE A 270 11.57 -18.84 -8.53
N ALA A 271 11.38 -17.59 -8.12
CA ALA A 271 11.73 -16.43 -8.94
C ALA A 271 12.52 -15.42 -8.10
N ALA A 272 13.51 -14.76 -8.73
CA ALA A 272 14.14 -13.57 -8.21
C ALA A 272 13.90 -12.43 -9.20
N VAL A 273 13.41 -11.28 -8.70
CA VAL A 273 13.07 -10.13 -9.53
C VAL A 273 13.89 -8.92 -9.05
N SER A 274 14.54 -8.25 -9.98
CA SER A 274 15.34 -7.04 -9.69
C SER A 274 15.18 -5.99 -10.79
N GLU A 275 15.34 -4.71 -10.40
CA GLU A 275 15.38 -3.58 -11.32
C GLU A 275 16.77 -3.41 -11.98
N VAL A 276 17.72 -4.24 -11.62
CA VAL A 276 19.08 -4.16 -12.13
C VAL A 276 19.14 -4.63 -13.57
N GLU A 277 19.69 -3.81 -14.45
CA GLU A 277 19.84 -4.14 -15.88
C GLU A 277 21.04 -5.03 -16.20
N ASP A 278 21.98 -5.20 -15.26
CA ASP A 278 23.21 -5.96 -15.47
C ASP A 278 22.94 -7.45 -15.65
N ILE A 279 23.25 -7.99 -16.82
CA ILE A 279 23.07 -9.40 -17.16
C ILE A 279 24.10 -10.29 -16.48
N GLU A 280 25.34 -9.79 -16.28
CA GLU A 280 26.39 -10.58 -15.63
C GLU A 280 26.04 -10.89 -14.19
N TYR A 281 25.40 -9.96 -13.47
CA TYR A 281 24.86 -10.21 -12.14
C TYR A 281 23.96 -11.44 -12.06
N PHE A 282 23.03 -11.59 -13.03
CA PHE A 282 22.11 -12.75 -13.06
C PHE A 282 22.78 -14.01 -13.58
N ARG A 283 23.75 -13.90 -14.48
CA ARG A 283 24.53 -15.06 -14.97
C ARG A 283 25.37 -15.67 -13.86
N GLU A 284 26.09 -14.85 -13.13
CA GLU A 284 26.86 -15.30 -11.98
C GLU A 284 25.97 -15.86 -10.86
N ALA A 285 24.83 -15.22 -10.58
CA ALA A 285 23.86 -15.76 -9.61
C ALA A 285 23.29 -17.12 -10.07
N ALA A 286 23.05 -17.29 -11.36
CA ALA A 286 22.61 -18.57 -11.92
C ALA A 286 23.68 -19.66 -11.77
N GLN A 287 24.96 -19.32 -12.01
CA GLN A 287 26.06 -20.24 -11.83
C GLN A 287 26.21 -20.67 -10.38
N ASP A 288 26.31 -19.69 -9.45
CA ASP A 288 26.43 -19.95 -8.02
C ASP A 288 25.27 -20.79 -7.49
N PHE A 289 24.04 -20.49 -7.90
CA PHE A 289 22.86 -21.27 -7.53
C PHE A 289 22.91 -22.70 -8.11
N SER A 290 23.28 -22.85 -9.40
CA SER A 290 23.41 -24.14 -10.03
C SER A 290 24.47 -25.00 -9.32
N ASP A 291 25.62 -24.45 -9.01
CA ASP A 291 26.71 -25.15 -8.33
C ASP A 291 26.29 -25.58 -6.91
N THR A 292 25.50 -24.74 -6.21
CA THR A 292 24.97 -25.04 -4.89
C THR A 292 23.90 -26.16 -4.94
N ILE A 293 22.98 -26.11 -5.90
CA ILE A 293 21.88 -27.07 -6.03
C ILE A 293 22.36 -28.44 -6.53
N HIS A 294 23.35 -28.48 -7.40
CA HIS A 294 23.97 -29.75 -7.86
C HIS A 294 24.85 -30.39 -6.78
N GLY A 295 25.15 -29.70 -5.66
CA GLY A 295 25.68 -30.31 -4.46
C GLY A 295 24.65 -31.25 -3.81
N SER A 296 25.14 -32.29 -3.09
CA SER A 296 24.25 -33.22 -2.39
C SER A 296 23.56 -32.50 -1.20
N PHE A 297 22.24 -32.50 -1.21
CA PHE A 297 21.45 -32.10 -0.06
C PHE A 297 21.28 -33.28 0.88
N HIS A 298 21.71 -33.10 2.12
CA HIS A 298 21.61 -34.16 3.14
C HIS A 298 20.35 -33.97 3.99
N MET A 299 19.52 -34.99 4.03
CA MET A 299 18.35 -35.05 4.89
C MET A 299 18.46 -36.26 5.80
N GLY A 300 19.09 -36.08 6.96
CA GLY A 300 19.46 -37.15 7.86
C GLY A 300 20.51 -38.08 7.23
N LYS A 301 20.12 -39.33 6.88
CA LYS A 301 20.98 -40.31 6.21
C LYS A 301 20.76 -40.37 4.68
N LEU A 302 19.80 -39.61 4.18
CA LEU A 302 19.49 -39.61 2.75
C LEU A 302 20.33 -38.51 2.07
N GLU A 303 20.98 -38.88 1.00
CA GLU A 303 21.65 -37.99 0.05
C GLU A 303 20.68 -37.78 -1.12
N LEU A 304 20.30 -36.54 -1.36
CA LEU A 304 19.30 -36.17 -2.34
C LEU A 304 19.97 -35.39 -3.47
N GLU A 305 19.79 -35.85 -4.68
CA GLU A 305 20.21 -35.15 -5.89
C GLU A 305 19.03 -34.35 -6.42
N MET A 306 19.23 -33.01 -6.57
CA MET A 306 18.25 -32.11 -7.15
C MET A 306 18.68 -31.67 -8.54
N ASN A 307 17.77 -31.78 -9.49
CA ASN A 307 17.97 -31.28 -10.83
C ASN A 307 17.27 -29.94 -10.98
N SER A 308 18.02 -28.90 -11.33
CA SER A 308 17.48 -27.56 -11.54
C SER A 308 17.45 -27.17 -13.02
N CYS A 309 16.44 -26.40 -13.40
CA CYS A 309 16.43 -25.64 -14.64
C CYS A 309 16.37 -24.14 -14.31
N LEU A 310 17.06 -23.35 -15.13
CA LEU A 310 17.24 -21.91 -14.89
C LEU A 310 16.86 -21.13 -16.14
N SER A 311 16.21 -19.97 -15.96
CA SER A 311 15.91 -19.05 -17.05
C SER A 311 16.03 -17.61 -16.57
N VAL A 312 16.51 -16.72 -17.43
CA VAL A 312 16.58 -15.28 -17.18
C VAL A 312 15.95 -14.54 -18.34
N PHE A 313 15.01 -13.65 -18.05
CA PHE A 313 14.35 -12.82 -19.05
C PHE A 313 14.06 -11.40 -18.53
N ARG A 314 13.74 -10.52 -19.46
CA ARG A 314 13.46 -9.10 -19.16
C ARG A 314 11.98 -8.79 -19.36
N CYS A 315 11.42 -8.06 -18.42
CA CYS A 315 10.06 -7.56 -18.51
C CYS A 315 10.06 -6.04 -18.61
N PRO A 316 9.27 -5.45 -19.50
CA PRO A 316 8.37 -6.07 -20.49
C PRO A 316 9.03 -6.38 -21.83
N GLN A 317 10.38 -6.32 -21.99
CA GLN A 317 11.06 -6.33 -23.28
C GLN A 317 10.95 -7.67 -24.03
N ASP A 318 11.08 -8.79 -23.32
CA ASP A 318 11.09 -10.12 -23.92
C ASP A 318 9.66 -10.69 -24.10
N PHE A 319 8.65 -10.04 -23.51
CA PHE A 319 7.23 -10.39 -23.64
C PHE A 319 6.39 -9.16 -23.96
N GLU A 320 5.54 -9.24 -24.99
CA GLU A 320 4.64 -8.14 -25.37
C GLU A 320 3.48 -7.94 -24.37
N GLU A 321 3.01 -9.04 -23.76
CA GLU A 321 1.84 -9.07 -22.89
C GLU A 321 2.13 -9.82 -21.58
N TYR A 322 1.51 -9.37 -20.52
CA TYR A 322 1.61 -9.99 -19.20
C TYR A 322 1.16 -11.46 -19.21
N GLU A 323 0.06 -11.77 -19.91
CA GLU A 323 -0.51 -13.11 -20.02
C GLU A 323 0.45 -14.10 -20.68
N LYS A 324 1.19 -13.67 -21.70
CA LYS A 324 2.20 -14.49 -22.37
C LYS A 324 3.37 -14.81 -21.43
N MET A 325 3.83 -13.81 -20.66
CA MET A 325 4.87 -14.02 -19.65
C MET A 325 4.41 -15.00 -18.57
N MET A 326 3.19 -14.84 -18.03
CA MET A 326 2.65 -15.76 -17.02
C MET A 326 2.44 -17.16 -17.57
N SER A 327 2.02 -17.30 -18.82
CA SER A 327 1.94 -18.61 -19.48
C SER A 327 3.31 -19.28 -19.57
N PHE A 328 4.36 -18.54 -19.90
CA PHE A 328 5.74 -19.05 -19.91
C PHE A 328 6.16 -19.49 -18.50
N VAL A 329 5.95 -18.66 -17.48
CA VAL A 329 6.29 -18.98 -16.07
C VAL A 329 5.58 -20.25 -15.59
N ASN A 330 4.31 -20.43 -15.96
CA ASN A 330 3.49 -21.59 -15.54
C ASN A 330 3.84 -22.87 -16.30
N THR A 331 4.51 -22.79 -17.44
CA THR A 331 4.96 -23.96 -18.23
C THR A 331 6.42 -24.32 -17.96
N PHE A 332 7.15 -23.45 -17.29
CA PHE A 332 8.54 -23.63 -16.90
C PHE A 332 8.68 -24.63 -15.76
#